data_065ec597cbc2aba162043a97cc1a38a3
#
_entry.id   065ec597cbc2aba162043a97cc1a38a3
#
_cell.length_a   1.000
_cell.length_b   1.000
_cell.length_c   1.000
_cell.angle_alpha   90.00
_cell.angle_beta   90.00
_cell.angle_gamma   90.00
#
_symmetry.space_group_name_H-M   'P 1'
#
loop_
_entity.id
_entity.type
_entity.pdbx_description
1 polymer ?
#
loop_
_entity_poly.entity_id
_entity_poly.type
_entity_poly.pdbx_seq_one_letter_code
_entity_poly.pdbx_strand_id
1 'polypeptide(L)'
;MTSNTKRASGSQVQRVAFTENMKSVYTAIPGHVLAFDPKTQRAQIQIGIQRVDINGISWIPAPIVDVPVCFPGDDYVLEYEIKPGCEGIVQFSQRCIDGWKQTGGTADNPEGRFHDSQDAMFVPGIRSLPNVVKAFSNNGIKLRNAEATQYAWLKNDGSVAFGNSQASVNIAANGLVNIVNASGSIQLLANGNAVINGVVFTPQGRITAPAGGGFTGSTGIPYESHRHDENGNITGTPRI
;
A
#
# COMPACT_ATOMS: atom_id res chain seq x y z
N MET A 1 -41.07 -50.36 -28.71
CA MET A 1 -39.92 -49.43 -28.66
C MET A 1 -39.01 -49.85 -27.53
N THR A 2 -37.93 -50.55 -27.81
CA THR A 2 -36.97 -51.00 -26.80
C THR A 2 -36.05 -49.80 -26.45
N SER A 3 -36.19 -49.26 -25.26
CA SER A 3 -35.31 -48.26 -24.70
C SER A 3 -33.89 -48.86 -24.59
N ASN A 4 -32.99 -48.45 -25.45
CA ASN A 4 -31.60 -48.86 -25.44
C ASN A 4 -30.85 -48.01 -24.39
N THR A 5 -31.06 -48.30 -23.09
CA THR A 5 -30.32 -47.69 -21.99
C THR A 5 -28.88 -48.18 -22.08
N LYS A 6 -27.99 -47.40 -22.73
CA LYS A 6 -26.54 -47.65 -22.71
C LYS A 6 -26.06 -47.58 -21.26
N ARG A 7 -25.73 -48.71 -20.67
CA ARG A 7 -25.06 -48.76 -19.36
C ARG A 7 -23.69 -48.08 -19.50
N ALA A 8 -23.38 -47.16 -18.60
CA ALA A 8 -22.07 -46.49 -18.53
C ALA A 8 -20.99 -47.57 -18.31
N SER A 9 -19.87 -47.46 -19.02
CA SER A 9 -18.70 -48.32 -18.79
C SER A 9 -18.09 -48.04 -17.40
N GLY A 10 -17.41 -49.03 -16.80
CA GLY A 10 -16.73 -48.81 -15.51
C GLY A 10 -15.75 -47.63 -15.53
N SER A 11 -15.04 -47.40 -16.65
CA SER A 11 -14.14 -46.26 -16.83
C SER A 11 -14.89 -44.90 -16.89
N GLN A 12 -16.08 -44.87 -17.46
CA GLN A 12 -16.93 -43.67 -17.46
C GLN A 12 -17.42 -43.32 -16.03
N VAL A 13 -17.82 -44.32 -15.27
CA VAL A 13 -18.26 -44.14 -13.86
C VAL A 13 -17.13 -43.64 -13.00
N GLN A 14 -15.93 -44.22 -13.11
CA GLN A 14 -14.74 -43.77 -12.37
C GLN A 14 -14.35 -42.35 -12.75
N ARG A 15 -14.36 -41.97 -14.03
CA ARG A 15 -14.06 -40.63 -14.48
C ARG A 15 -15.07 -39.59 -13.93
N VAL A 16 -16.36 -39.91 -13.96
CA VAL A 16 -17.39 -39.04 -13.40
C VAL A 16 -17.20 -38.90 -11.90
N ALA A 17 -17.01 -40.00 -11.16
CA ALA A 17 -16.79 -39.97 -9.70
C ALA A 17 -15.54 -39.15 -9.34
N PHE A 18 -14.43 -39.32 -10.07
CA PHE A 18 -13.23 -38.51 -9.87
C PHE A 18 -13.51 -37.00 -10.11
N THR A 19 -14.19 -36.66 -11.22
CA THR A 19 -14.54 -35.27 -11.52
C THR A 19 -15.43 -34.65 -10.46
N GLU A 20 -16.42 -35.38 -9.96
CA GLU A 20 -17.29 -34.88 -8.88
C GLU A 20 -16.53 -34.70 -7.56
N ASN A 21 -15.64 -35.63 -7.20
CA ASN A 21 -14.77 -35.48 -6.04
C ASN A 21 -13.86 -34.27 -6.14
N MET A 22 -13.28 -34.00 -7.33
CA MET A 22 -12.42 -32.82 -7.55
C MET A 22 -13.16 -31.49 -7.37
N LYS A 23 -14.48 -31.44 -7.58
CA LYS A 23 -15.29 -30.23 -7.34
C LYS A 23 -15.37 -29.84 -5.87
N SER A 24 -15.15 -30.77 -4.94
CA SER A 24 -15.14 -30.55 -3.50
C SER A 24 -13.74 -30.24 -2.95
N VAL A 25 -12.69 -30.31 -3.75
CA VAL A 25 -11.31 -30.01 -3.36
C VAL A 25 -11.08 -28.51 -3.46
N TYR A 26 -10.91 -27.86 -2.33
CA TYR A 26 -10.59 -26.43 -2.26
C TYR A 26 -9.08 -26.22 -2.37
N THR A 27 -8.64 -25.38 -3.30
CA THR A 27 -7.23 -25.01 -3.50
C THR A 27 -7.02 -23.50 -3.36
N ALA A 28 -7.52 -22.73 -4.31
CA ALA A 28 -7.53 -21.27 -4.28
C ALA A 28 -8.68 -20.72 -5.13
N ILE A 29 -9.25 -19.60 -4.71
CA ILE A 29 -10.36 -18.96 -5.40
C ILE A 29 -10.36 -17.45 -5.12
N PRO A 30 -10.75 -16.58 -6.07
CA PRO A 30 -10.94 -15.17 -5.78
C PRO A 30 -12.01 -14.94 -4.71
N GLY A 31 -11.82 -13.92 -3.88
CA GLY A 31 -12.79 -13.53 -2.87
C GLY A 31 -12.63 -12.08 -2.45
N HIS A 32 -13.54 -11.63 -1.61
CA HIS A 32 -13.49 -10.29 -1.04
C HIS A 32 -13.90 -10.28 0.43
N VAL A 33 -13.39 -9.31 1.14
CA VAL A 33 -13.67 -9.11 2.57
C VAL A 33 -15.08 -8.59 2.77
N LEU A 34 -15.83 -9.19 3.68
CA LEU A 34 -17.09 -8.65 4.22
C LEU A 34 -16.87 -7.89 5.52
N ALA A 35 -16.04 -8.43 6.41
CA ALA A 35 -15.66 -7.82 7.67
C ALA A 35 -14.22 -8.20 8.04
N PHE A 36 -13.54 -7.33 8.78
CA PHE A 36 -12.17 -7.55 9.27
C PHE A 36 -12.06 -7.09 10.72
N ASP A 37 -11.45 -7.91 11.56
CA ASP A 37 -11.11 -7.57 12.93
C ASP A 37 -9.60 -7.28 13.03
N PRO A 38 -9.19 -6.02 13.24
CA PRO A 38 -7.77 -5.65 13.32
C PRO A 38 -7.06 -6.20 14.57
N LYS A 39 -7.80 -6.58 15.63
CA LYS A 39 -7.19 -7.12 16.86
C LYS A 39 -6.72 -8.55 16.68
N THR A 40 -7.51 -9.35 15.98
CA THR A 40 -7.21 -10.75 15.71
C THR A 40 -6.60 -10.97 14.33
N GLN A 41 -6.64 -9.94 13.44
CA GLN A 41 -6.25 -10.01 12.02
C GLN A 41 -7.00 -11.12 11.26
N ARG A 42 -8.28 -11.31 11.63
CA ARG A 42 -9.18 -12.26 11.00
C ARG A 42 -10.25 -11.56 10.18
N ALA A 43 -10.60 -12.19 9.07
CA ALA A 43 -11.63 -11.66 8.17
C ALA A 43 -12.79 -12.65 8.01
N GLN A 44 -13.94 -12.09 7.64
CA GLN A 44 -15.02 -12.82 7.02
C GLN A 44 -14.94 -12.60 5.51
N ILE A 45 -14.84 -13.68 4.74
CA ILE A 45 -14.58 -13.63 3.30
C ILE A 45 -15.76 -14.23 2.54
N GLN A 46 -16.22 -13.51 1.53
CA GLN A 46 -17.12 -14.02 0.51
C GLN A 46 -16.32 -14.54 -0.68
N ILE A 47 -16.54 -15.78 -1.07
CA ILE A 47 -15.98 -16.36 -2.30
C ILE A 47 -16.58 -15.62 -3.51
N GLY A 48 -15.74 -15.22 -4.46
CA GLY A 48 -16.12 -14.40 -5.62
C GLY A 48 -16.76 -15.20 -6.77
N ILE A 49 -16.81 -16.51 -6.68
CA ILE A 49 -17.34 -17.40 -7.74
C ILE A 49 -18.57 -18.12 -7.20
N GLN A 50 -19.68 -17.99 -7.91
CA GLN A 50 -20.91 -18.74 -7.61
C GLN A 50 -20.71 -20.23 -7.89
N ARG A 51 -21.38 -21.06 -7.14
CA ARG A 51 -21.48 -22.50 -7.44
C ARG A 51 -22.73 -22.76 -8.26
N VAL A 52 -22.68 -23.82 -9.06
CA VAL A 52 -23.80 -24.27 -9.90
C VAL A 52 -24.21 -25.67 -9.44
N ASP A 53 -25.48 -25.88 -9.20
CA ASP A 53 -26.03 -27.18 -8.84
C ASP A 53 -26.19 -28.10 -10.10
N ILE A 54 -26.65 -29.30 -9.87
CA ILE A 54 -26.87 -30.30 -10.95
C ILE A 54 -27.96 -29.88 -11.95
N ASN A 55 -28.85 -28.95 -11.58
CA ASN A 55 -29.91 -28.42 -12.43
C ASN A 55 -29.49 -27.15 -13.18
N GLY A 56 -28.24 -26.69 -13.01
CA GLY A 56 -27.70 -25.48 -13.61
C GLY A 56 -28.07 -24.20 -12.85
N ILE A 57 -28.59 -24.32 -11.60
CA ILE A 57 -28.95 -23.16 -10.77
C ILE A 57 -27.70 -22.66 -10.04
N SER A 58 -27.38 -21.39 -10.26
CA SER A 58 -26.27 -20.71 -9.58
C SER A 58 -26.67 -20.28 -8.17
N TRP A 59 -25.79 -20.46 -7.19
CA TRP A 59 -25.97 -20.00 -5.83
C TRP A 59 -24.67 -19.44 -5.25
N ILE A 60 -24.80 -18.52 -4.29
CA ILE A 60 -23.69 -17.90 -3.59
C ILE A 60 -23.34 -18.76 -2.37
N PRO A 61 -22.10 -19.28 -2.23
CA PRO A 61 -21.69 -19.99 -1.02
C PRO A 61 -21.77 -19.11 0.22
N ALA A 62 -21.97 -19.70 1.38
CA ALA A 62 -21.90 -18.99 2.64
C ALA A 62 -20.52 -18.38 2.83
N PRO A 63 -20.42 -17.19 3.47
CA PRO A 63 -19.14 -16.58 3.79
C PRO A 63 -18.29 -17.46 4.71
N ILE A 64 -16.99 -17.46 4.50
CA ILE A 64 -16.02 -18.13 5.37
C ILE A 64 -15.64 -17.17 6.49
N VAL A 65 -15.69 -17.62 7.72
CA VAL A 65 -15.37 -16.85 8.92
C VAL A 65 -14.00 -17.25 9.48
N ASP A 66 -13.45 -16.42 10.37
CA ASP A 66 -12.18 -16.68 11.06
C ASP A 66 -11.00 -16.97 10.11
N VAL A 67 -10.94 -16.23 8.99
CA VAL A 67 -9.92 -16.38 7.97
C VAL A 67 -8.71 -15.50 8.30
N PRO A 68 -7.50 -16.06 8.54
CA PRO A 68 -6.28 -15.28 8.70
C PRO A 68 -5.99 -14.45 7.45
N VAL A 69 -5.62 -13.17 7.65
CA VAL A 69 -5.23 -12.27 6.56
C VAL A 69 -3.71 -12.15 6.51
N CYS A 70 -3.14 -12.22 5.32
CA CYS A 70 -1.70 -12.09 5.09
C CYS A 70 -1.27 -10.62 5.19
N PHE A 71 -0.36 -10.34 6.13
CA PHE A 71 0.46 -9.12 6.20
C PHE A 71 1.92 -9.55 6.08
N PRO A 72 2.61 -9.24 4.97
CA PRO A 72 3.96 -9.72 4.73
C PRO A 72 4.96 -9.04 5.68
N GLY A 73 5.87 -9.82 6.22
CA GLY A 73 6.93 -9.39 7.12
C GLY A 73 7.05 -10.26 8.37
N ASP A 74 7.98 -9.90 9.23
CA ASP A 74 8.25 -10.53 10.53
C ASP A 74 8.54 -9.43 11.56
N ASP A 75 9.81 -9.08 11.82
CA ASP A 75 10.18 -7.91 12.66
C ASP A 75 9.73 -6.58 12.03
N TYR A 76 9.71 -6.52 10.72
CA TYR A 76 9.16 -5.41 9.93
C TYR A 76 7.98 -5.89 9.11
N VAL A 77 6.81 -5.29 9.32
CA VAL A 77 5.55 -5.70 8.70
C VAL A 77 5.02 -4.60 7.78
N LEU A 78 4.50 -4.99 6.62
CA LEU A 78 3.71 -4.08 5.81
C LEU A 78 2.25 -4.12 6.29
N GLU A 79 1.86 -3.09 7.02
CA GLU A 79 0.48 -2.87 7.43
C GLU A 79 -0.26 -2.04 6.39
N TYR A 80 -1.44 -2.47 6.01
CA TYR A 80 -2.34 -1.73 5.14
C TYR A 80 -3.79 -1.93 5.58
N GLU A 81 -4.61 -0.94 5.33
CA GLU A 81 -6.00 -0.95 5.72
C GLU A 81 -6.80 -1.99 4.93
N ILE A 82 -7.50 -2.86 5.63
CA ILE A 82 -8.44 -3.84 5.06
C ILE A 82 -9.86 -3.34 5.26
N LYS A 83 -10.56 -3.06 4.17
CA LYS A 83 -11.97 -2.63 4.16
C LYS A 83 -12.89 -3.70 3.58
N PRO A 84 -14.18 -3.69 3.91
CA PRO A 84 -15.18 -4.42 3.16
C PRO A 84 -15.06 -4.14 1.66
N GLY A 85 -15.15 -5.19 0.84
CA GLY A 85 -14.91 -5.12 -0.60
C GLY A 85 -13.45 -5.26 -1.02
N CYS A 86 -12.48 -5.36 -0.10
CA CYS A 86 -11.09 -5.65 -0.45
C CYS A 86 -10.98 -7.00 -1.14
N GLU A 87 -10.58 -7.01 -2.40
CA GLU A 87 -10.41 -8.22 -3.20
C GLU A 87 -9.05 -8.88 -2.96
N GLY A 88 -9.01 -10.19 -3.14
CA GLY A 88 -7.81 -10.99 -3.00
C GLY A 88 -8.04 -12.43 -3.40
N ILE A 89 -7.09 -13.29 -3.04
CA ILE A 89 -7.20 -14.73 -3.23
C ILE A 89 -7.39 -15.41 -1.88
N VAL A 90 -8.34 -16.32 -1.83
CA VAL A 90 -8.53 -17.27 -0.72
C VAL A 90 -7.75 -18.52 -1.06
N GLN A 91 -6.78 -18.86 -0.25
CA GLN A 91 -6.02 -20.09 -0.33
C GLN A 91 -6.48 -21.05 0.74
N PHE A 92 -6.56 -22.34 0.42
CA PHE A 92 -7.02 -23.35 1.36
C PHE A 92 -5.86 -24.30 1.70
N SER A 93 -5.71 -24.55 3.00
CA SER A 93 -4.68 -25.46 3.48
C SER A 93 -5.00 -26.89 3.08
N GLN A 94 -3.95 -27.68 2.86
CA GLN A 94 -4.08 -29.12 2.64
C GLN A 94 -4.68 -29.84 3.86
N ARG A 95 -4.48 -29.31 5.06
CA ARG A 95 -4.90 -29.89 6.33
C ARG A 95 -5.66 -28.85 7.15
N CYS A 96 -6.38 -29.34 8.17
CA CYS A 96 -7.00 -28.50 9.17
C CYS A 96 -5.97 -27.59 9.84
N ILE A 97 -6.26 -26.29 9.92
CA ILE A 97 -5.38 -25.26 10.51
C ILE A 97 -5.88 -24.74 11.87
N ASP A 98 -6.91 -25.34 12.45
CA ASP A 98 -7.50 -24.83 13.68
C ASP A 98 -6.52 -24.84 14.85
N GLY A 99 -5.72 -25.89 14.99
CA GLY A 99 -4.64 -25.95 15.99
C GLY A 99 -3.62 -24.83 15.77
N TRP A 100 -3.16 -24.65 14.52
CA TRP A 100 -2.22 -23.59 14.19
C TRP A 100 -2.79 -22.18 14.41
N LYS A 101 -4.06 -21.95 14.12
CA LYS A 101 -4.73 -20.66 14.39
C LYS A 101 -4.69 -20.27 15.86
N GLN A 102 -4.64 -21.24 16.77
CA GLN A 102 -4.67 -21.02 18.22
C GLN A 102 -3.28 -20.94 18.84
N THR A 103 -2.35 -21.78 18.40
CA THR A 103 -1.06 -21.97 19.08
C THR A 103 0.14 -21.46 18.28
N GLY A 104 -0.01 -21.30 16.96
CA GLY A 104 1.13 -21.01 16.07
C GLY A 104 2.10 -22.19 15.95
N GLY A 105 3.24 -21.97 15.26
CA GLY A 105 4.31 -22.95 15.12
C GLY A 105 3.85 -24.27 14.51
N THR A 106 4.40 -25.39 14.99
CA THR A 106 3.97 -26.73 14.64
C THR A 106 2.84 -27.13 15.59
N ALA A 107 1.62 -27.27 15.06
CA ALA A 107 0.43 -27.55 15.83
C ALA A 107 -0.16 -28.92 15.49
N ASP A 108 -0.96 -29.46 16.41
CA ASP A 108 -1.73 -30.67 16.16
C ASP A 108 -2.77 -30.45 15.05
N ASN A 109 -3.11 -31.52 14.35
CA ASN A 109 -4.20 -31.56 13.37
C ASN A 109 -5.45 -32.19 14.02
N PRO A 110 -6.33 -31.38 14.63
CA PRO A 110 -7.44 -31.91 15.44
C PRO A 110 -8.54 -32.56 14.59
N GLU A 111 -8.63 -32.23 13.31
CA GLU A 111 -9.68 -32.66 12.41
C GLU A 111 -9.12 -33.31 11.16
N GLY A 112 -9.79 -34.35 10.66
CA GLY A 112 -9.38 -35.06 9.45
C GLY A 112 -9.70 -34.35 8.12
N ARG A 113 -9.92 -33.02 8.13
CA ARG A 113 -10.23 -32.24 6.93
C ARG A 113 -9.07 -32.15 5.96
N PHE A 114 -9.39 -32.15 4.66
CA PHE A 114 -8.47 -32.03 3.56
C PHE A 114 -9.01 -31.04 2.54
N HIS A 115 -8.27 -29.99 2.20
CA HIS A 115 -8.67 -29.01 1.21
C HIS A 115 -10.08 -28.48 1.45
N ASP A 116 -10.39 -28.20 2.72
CA ASP A 116 -11.72 -27.78 3.18
C ASP A 116 -11.85 -26.27 3.13
N SER A 117 -13.09 -25.80 2.92
CA SER A 117 -13.39 -24.36 2.91
C SER A 117 -13.14 -23.67 4.24
N GLN A 118 -13.13 -24.37 5.37
CA GLN A 118 -12.86 -23.81 6.69
C GLN A 118 -11.38 -23.54 6.95
N ASP A 119 -10.50 -24.19 6.19
CA ASP A 119 -9.05 -24.08 6.32
C ASP A 119 -8.47 -23.01 5.38
N ALA A 120 -9.16 -21.88 5.30
CA ALA A 120 -8.88 -20.76 4.43
C ALA A 120 -7.89 -19.77 5.03
N MET A 121 -7.06 -19.18 4.16
CA MET A 121 -6.21 -18.00 4.41
C MET A 121 -6.44 -17.00 3.29
N PHE A 122 -6.38 -15.69 3.59
CA PHE A 122 -6.65 -14.64 2.61
C PHE A 122 -5.41 -13.81 2.32
N VAL A 123 -5.09 -13.67 1.03
CA VAL A 123 -4.01 -12.80 0.53
C VAL A 123 -4.66 -11.66 -0.26
N PRO A 124 -4.71 -10.44 0.27
CA PRO A 124 -5.30 -9.29 -0.41
C PRO A 124 -4.46 -8.79 -1.56
N GLY A 125 -5.09 -8.02 -2.47
CA GLY A 125 -4.40 -7.28 -3.53
C GLY A 125 -4.51 -7.85 -4.93
N ILE A 126 -5.00 -9.07 -5.13
CA ILE A 126 -5.39 -9.58 -6.45
C ILE A 126 -6.76 -8.99 -6.77
N ARG A 127 -6.87 -8.30 -7.91
CA ARG A 127 -8.03 -7.45 -8.22
C ARG A 127 -8.69 -7.86 -9.53
N SER A 128 -10.02 -7.76 -9.55
CA SER A 128 -10.82 -7.87 -10.77
C SER A 128 -10.66 -6.62 -11.65
N LEU A 129 -11.00 -6.73 -12.92
CA LEU A 129 -10.91 -5.60 -13.87
C LEU A 129 -11.68 -4.34 -13.42
N PRO A 130 -12.89 -4.40 -12.85
CA PRO A 130 -13.56 -3.22 -12.32
C PRO A 130 -12.84 -2.52 -11.16
N ASN A 131 -12.01 -3.25 -10.42
CA ASN A 131 -11.35 -2.80 -9.19
C ASN A 131 -9.83 -2.63 -9.32
N VAL A 132 -9.32 -2.48 -10.54
CA VAL A 132 -7.90 -2.21 -10.78
C VAL A 132 -7.43 -0.93 -10.07
N VAL A 133 -6.16 -0.88 -9.73
CA VAL A 133 -5.54 0.30 -9.13
C VAL A 133 -5.57 1.45 -10.15
N LYS A 134 -6.40 2.47 -9.89
CA LYS A 134 -6.53 3.64 -10.76
C LYS A 134 -5.23 4.42 -10.82
N ALA A 135 -4.92 5.02 -11.98
CA ALA A 135 -3.70 5.78 -12.22
C ALA A 135 -2.43 4.98 -11.79
N PHE A 136 -2.39 3.70 -12.11
CA PHE A 136 -1.25 2.84 -11.85
C PHE A 136 -0.02 3.36 -12.60
N SER A 137 1.10 3.50 -11.89
CA SER A 137 2.36 3.91 -12.48
C SER A 137 3.30 2.70 -12.55
N ASN A 138 3.67 2.30 -13.75
CA ASN A 138 4.67 1.26 -13.98
C ASN A 138 6.09 1.87 -14.03
N ASN A 139 6.44 2.67 -13.01
CA ASN A 139 7.70 3.41 -12.95
C ASN A 139 8.28 3.31 -11.53
N GLY A 140 9.00 2.22 -11.25
CA GLY A 140 9.63 1.97 -9.97
C GLY A 140 8.67 1.41 -8.91
N ILE A 141 8.99 1.64 -7.63
CA ILE A 141 8.23 1.17 -6.47
C ILE A 141 7.49 2.35 -5.85
N LYS A 142 6.17 2.22 -5.71
CA LYS A 142 5.32 3.26 -5.14
C LYS A 142 4.40 2.69 -4.07
N LEU A 143 4.54 3.19 -2.85
CA LEU A 143 3.55 3.03 -1.79
C LEU A 143 2.62 4.25 -1.83
N ARG A 144 1.30 4.03 -1.84
CA ARG A 144 0.33 5.13 -1.93
C ARG A 144 -1.04 4.74 -1.42
N ASN A 145 -1.85 5.75 -1.08
CA ASN A 145 -3.30 5.56 -0.91
C ASN A 145 -4.01 5.30 -2.27
N ALA A 146 -5.28 4.93 -2.23
CA ALA A 146 -6.05 4.58 -3.43
C ALA A 146 -6.12 5.74 -4.44
N GLU A 147 -6.31 6.98 -3.97
CA GLU A 147 -6.42 8.20 -4.77
C GLU A 147 -5.06 8.76 -5.24
N ALA A 148 -3.95 8.14 -4.83
CA ALA A 148 -2.59 8.60 -5.11
C ALA A 148 -2.26 10.01 -4.60
N THR A 149 -3.00 10.49 -3.59
CA THR A 149 -2.78 11.79 -2.94
C THR A 149 -1.72 11.76 -1.84
N GLN A 150 -1.36 10.56 -1.37
CA GLN A 150 -0.27 10.32 -0.41
C GLN A 150 0.63 9.23 -0.96
N TYR A 151 1.94 9.45 -0.96
CA TYR A 151 2.85 8.49 -1.58
C TYR A 151 4.28 8.55 -1.04
N ALA A 152 4.96 7.41 -1.15
CA ALA A 152 6.41 7.28 -1.16
C ALA A 152 6.79 6.55 -2.47
N TRP A 153 7.69 7.12 -3.25
CA TRP A 153 7.97 6.64 -4.60
C TRP A 153 9.48 6.63 -4.89
N LEU A 154 10.02 5.45 -5.18
CA LEU A 154 11.34 5.25 -5.75
C LEU A 154 11.16 5.02 -7.26
N LYS A 155 11.62 5.96 -8.07
CA LYS A 155 11.42 5.92 -9.52
C LYS A 155 12.60 5.27 -10.24
N ASN A 156 12.36 4.76 -11.44
CA ASN A 156 13.38 4.10 -12.25
C ASN A 156 14.44 5.07 -12.83
N ASP A 157 14.19 6.39 -12.81
CA ASP A 157 15.16 7.43 -13.19
C ASP A 157 16.13 7.77 -12.06
N GLY A 158 16.08 7.08 -10.93
CA GLY A 158 16.92 7.31 -9.75
C GLY A 158 16.41 8.41 -8.82
N SER A 159 15.27 9.05 -9.12
CA SER A 159 14.68 10.04 -8.23
C SER A 159 13.79 9.39 -7.16
N VAL A 160 13.66 10.06 -6.01
CA VAL A 160 12.82 9.64 -4.88
C VAL A 160 11.87 10.78 -4.53
N ALA A 161 10.61 10.43 -4.26
CA ALA A 161 9.60 11.41 -3.88
C ALA A 161 8.73 10.91 -2.73
N PHE A 162 8.43 11.81 -1.80
CA PHE A 162 7.45 11.61 -0.72
C PHE A 162 6.49 12.79 -0.72
N GLY A 163 5.21 12.55 -0.52
CA GLY A 163 4.32 13.69 -0.52
C GLY A 163 2.87 13.36 -0.25
N ASN A 164 2.14 14.45 -0.03
CA ASN A 164 0.68 14.47 0.01
C ASN A 164 0.17 15.68 -0.79
N SER A 165 -1.15 15.97 -0.70
CA SER A 165 -1.77 17.11 -1.39
C SER A 165 -1.26 18.49 -0.92
N GLN A 166 -0.57 18.60 0.22
CA GLN A 166 -0.13 19.85 0.83
C GLN A 166 1.36 20.10 0.72
N ALA A 167 2.18 19.04 0.73
CA ALA A 167 3.63 19.15 0.76
C ALA A 167 4.29 17.96 0.09
N SER A 168 5.52 18.19 -0.40
CA SER A 168 6.36 17.12 -0.97
C SER A 168 7.83 17.28 -0.64
N VAL A 169 8.52 16.14 -0.64
CA VAL A 169 9.98 16.04 -0.63
C VAL A 169 10.38 15.30 -1.90
N ASN A 170 11.26 15.89 -2.69
CA ASN A 170 11.81 15.29 -3.91
C ASN A 170 13.34 15.28 -3.83
N ILE A 171 13.92 14.13 -4.14
CA ILE A 171 15.36 13.96 -4.37
C ILE A 171 15.51 13.61 -5.83
N ALA A 172 16.03 14.53 -6.62
CA ALA A 172 16.26 14.32 -8.05
C ALA A 172 17.51 13.48 -8.30
N ALA A 173 17.57 12.79 -9.42
CA ALA A 173 18.71 11.94 -9.80
C ALA A 173 20.05 12.70 -9.89
N ASN A 174 20.03 14.02 -10.09
CA ASN A 174 21.21 14.89 -10.11
C ASN A 174 21.62 15.42 -8.73
N GLY A 175 21.02 14.94 -7.63
CA GLY A 175 21.34 15.34 -6.26
C GLY A 175 20.60 16.57 -5.73
N LEU A 176 19.74 17.22 -6.51
CA LEU A 176 18.86 18.28 -6.00
C LEU A 176 17.86 17.68 -4.98
N VAL A 177 17.84 18.22 -3.78
CA VAL A 177 16.79 17.95 -2.78
C VAL A 177 15.86 19.14 -2.72
N ASN A 178 14.54 18.90 -2.80
CA ASN A 178 13.52 19.93 -2.74
C ASN A 178 12.42 19.53 -1.75
N ILE A 179 12.18 20.37 -0.75
CA ILE A 179 11.09 20.26 0.22
C ILE A 179 10.20 21.46 0.00
N VAL A 180 8.93 21.26 -0.32
CA VAL A 180 8.02 22.33 -0.70
C VAL A 180 6.61 22.12 -0.14
N ASN A 181 5.99 23.22 0.24
CA ASN A 181 4.56 23.33 0.49
C ASN A 181 4.00 24.59 -0.23
N ALA A 182 2.71 24.89 0.01
CA ALA A 182 2.06 26.05 -0.63
C ALA A 182 2.70 27.41 -0.29
N SER A 183 3.46 27.50 0.81
CA SER A 183 3.94 28.79 1.36
C SER A 183 5.45 28.94 1.35
N GLY A 184 6.21 27.88 1.14
CA GLY A 184 7.65 27.95 1.19
C GLY A 184 8.39 26.73 0.66
N SER A 185 9.71 26.89 0.50
CA SER A 185 10.59 25.83 0.03
C SER A 185 11.93 25.80 0.74
N ILE A 186 12.50 24.60 0.85
CA ILE A 186 13.88 24.35 1.24
C ILE A 186 14.50 23.51 0.13
N GLN A 187 15.63 23.94 -0.39
CA GLN A 187 16.34 23.24 -1.47
C GLN A 187 17.82 23.05 -1.09
N LEU A 188 18.34 21.88 -1.40
CA LEU A 188 19.78 21.65 -1.45
C LEU A 188 20.15 21.41 -2.92
N LEU A 189 20.83 22.39 -3.50
CA LEU A 189 21.19 22.36 -4.92
C LEU A 189 22.39 21.44 -5.17
N ALA A 190 22.53 20.95 -6.38
CA ALA A 190 23.64 20.07 -6.77
C ALA A 190 25.04 20.73 -6.62
N ASN A 191 25.11 22.07 -6.60
CA ASN A 191 26.34 22.81 -6.33
C ASN A 191 26.66 23.02 -4.84
N GLY A 192 25.84 22.41 -3.95
CA GLY A 192 25.99 22.48 -2.49
C GLY A 192 25.35 23.70 -1.84
N ASN A 193 24.73 24.61 -2.58
CA ASN A 193 24.00 25.72 -1.98
C ASN A 193 22.69 25.20 -1.32
N ALA A 194 22.40 25.69 -0.11
CA ALA A 194 21.07 25.55 0.50
C ALA A 194 20.26 26.83 0.25
N VAL A 195 19.00 26.67 -0.16
CA VAL A 195 18.09 27.80 -0.43
C VAL A 195 16.84 27.63 0.41
N ILE A 196 16.50 28.61 1.22
CA ILE A 196 15.30 28.63 2.06
C ILE A 196 14.49 29.87 1.70
N ASN A 197 13.35 29.71 1.06
CA ASN A 197 12.48 30.79 0.59
C ASN A 197 13.26 31.89 -0.18
N GLY A 198 14.22 31.50 -1.00
CA GLY A 198 15.07 32.40 -1.79
C GLY A 198 16.32 32.90 -1.07
N VAL A 199 16.46 32.72 0.23
CA VAL A 199 17.73 33.00 0.94
C VAL A 199 18.71 31.88 0.63
N VAL A 200 19.87 32.24 0.11
CA VAL A 200 20.93 31.31 -0.32
C VAL A 200 22.01 31.22 0.74
N PHE A 201 22.35 30.01 1.16
CA PHE A 201 23.49 29.66 1.99
C PHE A 201 24.50 28.91 1.11
N THR A 202 25.69 29.46 0.94
CA THR A 202 26.75 28.79 0.15
C THR A 202 27.56 27.82 1.02
N PRO A 203 28.25 26.83 0.42
CA PRO A 203 29.15 25.93 1.17
C PRO A 203 30.29 26.66 1.90
N GLN A 204 30.62 27.88 1.48
CA GLN A 204 31.65 28.73 2.10
C GLN A 204 31.09 29.61 3.23
N GLY A 205 29.78 29.40 3.62
CA GLY A 205 29.15 30.14 4.73
C GLY A 205 28.65 31.54 4.35
N ARG A 206 28.62 31.91 3.08
CA ARG A 206 27.99 33.16 2.64
C ARG A 206 26.49 33.05 2.64
N ILE A 207 25.81 34.10 3.14
CA ILE A 207 24.34 34.18 3.13
C ILE A 207 23.93 35.35 2.20
N THR A 208 23.01 35.09 1.28
CA THR A 208 22.51 36.09 0.33
C THR A 208 20.97 36.08 0.40
N ALA A 209 20.38 37.23 0.71
CA ALA A 209 18.91 37.41 0.63
C ALA A 209 18.49 37.64 -0.84
N PRO A 210 17.24 37.27 -1.23
CA PRO A 210 16.69 37.60 -2.54
C PRO A 210 16.53 39.12 -2.71
N ALA A 211 16.46 39.60 -3.96
CA ALA A 211 16.20 41.00 -4.25
C ALA A 211 14.89 41.47 -3.61
N GLY A 212 14.92 42.58 -2.87
CA GLY A 212 13.78 43.09 -2.08
C GLY A 212 13.58 42.39 -0.73
N GLY A 213 14.38 41.35 -0.39
CA GLY A 213 14.47 40.75 0.93
C GLY A 213 15.67 41.31 1.69
N GLY A 214 15.72 41.06 3.00
CA GLY A 214 16.83 41.48 3.85
C GLY A 214 16.75 40.84 5.22
N PHE A 215 17.85 41.05 5.99
CA PHE A 215 17.86 40.65 7.39
C PHE A 215 17.36 41.81 8.25
N THR A 216 16.32 41.55 9.06
CA THR A 216 15.78 42.54 10.00
C THR A 216 16.10 42.14 11.43
N GLY A 217 16.51 43.07 12.26
CA GLY A 217 16.61 42.82 13.70
C GLY A 217 15.24 42.63 14.37
N SER A 218 15.22 42.24 15.63
CA SER A 218 13.98 42.06 16.43
C SER A 218 13.08 43.29 16.47
N THR A 219 13.62 44.45 16.21
CA THR A 219 12.91 45.75 16.14
C THR A 219 12.35 46.09 14.76
N GLY A 220 12.49 45.16 13.79
CA GLY A 220 12.02 45.37 12.41
C GLY A 220 12.89 46.28 11.55
N ILE A 221 14.08 46.71 12.03
CA ILE A 221 14.99 47.56 11.28
C ILE A 221 15.85 46.65 10.33
N PRO A 222 15.83 46.90 9.00
CA PRO A 222 16.67 46.17 8.07
C PRO A 222 18.16 46.36 8.36
N TYR A 223 18.97 45.30 8.25
CA TYR A 223 20.41 45.38 8.51
C TYR A 223 21.10 46.38 7.61
N GLU A 224 20.69 46.51 6.37
CA GLU A 224 21.25 47.44 5.38
C GLU A 224 20.95 48.91 5.67
N SER A 225 19.96 49.21 6.51
CA SER A 225 19.50 50.56 6.83
C SER A 225 19.66 50.95 8.30
N HIS A 226 20.18 50.01 9.13
CA HIS A 226 20.41 50.40 10.55
C HIS A 226 21.50 51.42 10.72
N ARG A 227 21.34 52.29 11.70
CA ARG A 227 22.30 53.36 12.02
C ARG A 227 22.53 53.36 13.53
N HIS A 228 23.67 53.86 13.93
CA HIS A 228 24.02 54.02 15.33
C HIS A 228 24.22 55.53 15.65
N ASP A 229 23.77 55.95 16.81
CA ASP A 229 24.13 57.27 17.33
C ASP A 229 25.54 57.20 17.90
N GLU A 230 26.39 58.07 17.46
CA GLU A 230 27.77 58.19 17.90
C GLU A 230 28.07 59.66 18.23
N ASN A 231 28.26 59.95 19.50
CA ASN A 231 28.56 61.31 19.98
C ASN A 231 27.61 62.42 19.46
N GLY A 232 26.31 62.09 19.36
CA GLY A 232 25.28 63.04 18.87
C GLY A 232 25.15 63.12 17.35
N ASN A 233 25.95 62.37 16.60
CA ASN A 233 25.82 62.21 15.14
C ASN A 233 25.31 60.81 14.78
N ILE A 234 24.45 60.74 13.76
CA ILE A 234 23.98 59.45 13.22
C ILE A 234 25.02 58.92 12.24
N THR A 235 25.50 57.71 12.44
CA THR A 235 26.41 57.07 11.48
C THR A 235 25.72 56.88 10.12
N GLY A 236 26.48 56.94 9.04
CA GLY A 236 25.96 56.61 7.72
C GLY A 236 25.53 55.16 7.60
N THR A 237 24.78 54.83 6.55
CA THR A 237 24.45 53.43 6.22
C THR A 237 25.71 52.58 6.07
N PRO A 238 25.70 51.31 6.47
CA PRO A 238 26.83 50.40 6.21
C PRO A 238 27.23 50.45 4.75
N ARG A 239 28.54 50.61 4.48
CA ARG A 239 29.06 50.48 3.12
C ARG A 239 29.34 49.03 2.82
N ILE A 240 28.90 48.57 1.64
CA ILE A 240 29.17 47.24 1.13
C ILE A 240 30.60 47.18 0.62
#